data_f656fe17a71a4c3c7afc9e2a67997541
#
_entry.id   f656fe17a71a4c3c7afc9e2a67997541
#
_cell.length_a   1.000
_cell.length_b   1.000
_cell.length_c   1.000
_cell.angle_alpha   90.00
_cell.angle_beta   90.00
_cell.angle_gamma   90.00
#
_symmetry.space_group_name_H-M   'P 1'
#
loop_
_entity.id
_entity.type
_entity.pdbx_description
1 polymer ?
#
loop_
_entity_poly.entity_id
_entity_poly.type
_entity_poly.pdbx_seq_one_letter_code
_entity_poly.pdbx_strand_id
1 'polypeptide(L)'
;MKSIKLMLAGASLLLCCGCGMQVKESTTVTEKASNENAVIENMMSRRSIRKYKPQAVNRDTMQIILNCGINAPNGQNKQSWAIRVVDNPDFINGITEVYKKQNPKAAEDPNFKNMFRNAPTI
;
A
#
# COMPACT_ATOMS: atom_id res chain seq x y z
N MET A 1 40.44 -61.80 -34.77
CA MET A 1 41.72 -61.64 -35.50
C MET A 1 42.21 -60.22 -35.39
N LYS A 2 43.37 -60.06 -34.79
CA LYS A 2 44.38 -59.02 -34.95
C LYS A 2 43.94 -57.59 -34.46
N SER A 3 44.43 -57.18 -33.34
CA SER A 3 45.79 -56.69 -32.96
C SER A 3 45.92 -55.19 -33.07
N ILE A 4 46.01 -54.48 -31.93
CA ILE A 4 47.24 -53.96 -31.27
C ILE A 4 47.79 -52.70 -31.95
N LYS A 5 47.92 -51.61 -31.17
CA LYS A 5 49.07 -50.89 -30.62
C LYS A 5 48.63 -49.46 -30.29
N LEU A 6 48.68 -49.01 -29.06
CA LEU A 6 49.79 -48.56 -28.18
C LEU A 6 50.69 -47.47 -28.77
N MET A 7 50.68 -46.28 -28.15
CA MET A 7 51.74 -45.38 -27.81
C MET A 7 51.15 -44.03 -27.36
N LEU A 8 51.29 -43.62 -26.18
CA LEU A 8 52.34 -42.98 -25.39
C LEU A 8 52.54 -41.49 -25.64
N ALA A 9 52.38 -40.80 -24.57
CA ALA A 9 53.16 -39.69 -24.06
C ALA A 9 52.91 -38.26 -24.62
N GLY A 10 52.63 -37.37 -23.68
CA GLY A 10 52.72 -35.94 -23.87
C GLY A 10 52.16 -35.17 -22.70
N ALA A 11 52.89 -35.11 -21.58
CA ALA A 11 52.61 -34.24 -20.48
C ALA A 11 52.81 -32.78 -20.90
N SER A 12 51.82 -31.95 -20.74
CA SER A 12 52.08 -30.50 -20.67
C SER A 12 51.17 -29.89 -19.62
N LEU A 13 51.81 -29.57 -18.55
CA LEU A 13 51.27 -28.83 -17.41
C LEU A 13 51.16 -27.36 -17.80
N LEU A 14 49.97 -26.85 -17.95
CA LEU A 14 49.71 -25.42 -18.02
C LEU A 14 48.66 -25.06 -16.97
N LEU A 15 49.15 -24.56 -15.84
CA LEU A 15 48.36 -23.79 -14.90
C LEU A 15 47.85 -22.54 -15.60
N CYS A 16 46.58 -22.51 -15.92
CA CYS A 16 45.85 -21.26 -16.13
C CYS A 16 44.89 -21.06 -15.00
N CYS A 17 45.26 -20.15 -14.13
CA CYS A 17 44.40 -19.55 -13.12
C CYS A 17 43.26 -18.80 -13.85
N GLY A 18 42.15 -19.47 -14.09
CA GLY A 18 40.93 -18.88 -14.63
C GLY A 18 40.01 -18.51 -13.49
N CYS A 19 39.96 -17.22 -13.20
CA CYS A 19 38.90 -16.64 -12.38
C CYS A 19 37.54 -17.06 -12.96
N GLY A 20 36.90 -18.00 -12.28
CA GLY A 20 35.52 -18.36 -12.57
C GLY A 20 34.59 -17.21 -12.20
N MET A 21 34.30 -16.33 -13.14
CA MET A 21 33.12 -15.49 -13.08
C MET A 21 31.91 -16.41 -13.16
N GLN A 22 31.34 -16.71 -12.00
CA GLN A 22 29.97 -17.23 -11.97
C GLN A 22 29.05 -16.15 -12.52
N VAL A 23 28.70 -16.28 -13.77
CA VAL A 23 27.54 -15.60 -14.33
C VAL A 23 26.35 -16.13 -13.53
N LYS A 24 25.88 -15.32 -12.59
CA LYS A 24 24.55 -15.53 -12.03
C LYS A 24 23.59 -15.44 -13.19
N GLU A 25 23.07 -16.58 -13.58
CA GLU A 25 21.93 -16.70 -14.45
C GLU A 25 20.81 -15.84 -13.83
N SER A 26 20.62 -14.68 -14.42
CA SER A 26 19.49 -13.82 -14.14
C SER A 26 18.25 -14.65 -14.51
N THR A 27 17.65 -15.25 -13.50
CA THR A 27 16.31 -15.81 -13.61
C THR A 27 15.41 -14.64 -14.00
N THR A 28 15.17 -14.50 -15.29
CA THR A 28 14.06 -13.69 -15.80
C THR A 28 12.81 -14.35 -15.23
N VAL A 29 12.37 -13.84 -14.09
CA VAL A 29 11.02 -14.05 -13.61
C VAL A 29 10.16 -13.40 -14.68
N THR A 30 9.68 -14.20 -15.60
CA THR A 30 8.58 -13.83 -16.47
C THR A 30 7.39 -13.69 -15.51
N GLU A 31 7.24 -12.52 -14.92
CA GLU A 31 5.99 -12.13 -14.29
C GLU A 31 4.93 -12.28 -15.37
N LYS A 32 4.25 -13.40 -15.31
CA LYS A 32 2.97 -13.56 -15.96
C LYS A 32 2.17 -12.36 -15.49
N ALA A 33 1.96 -11.40 -16.38
CA ALA A 33 1.11 -10.25 -16.13
C ALA A 33 -0.29 -10.81 -15.87
N SER A 34 -0.52 -11.28 -14.65
CA SER A 34 -1.85 -11.46 -14.14
C SER A 34 -2.42 -10.04 -14.06
N ASN A 35 -3.59 -9.81 -14.63
CA ASN A 35 -4.35 -8.56 -14.44
C ASN A 35 -4.75 -8.35 -12.97
N GLU A 36 -4.20 -9.12 -12.06
CA GLU A 36 -4.36 -9.10 -10.61
C GLU A 36 -3.31 -8.19 -9.95
N ASN A 37 -3.14 -7.00 -10.49
CA ASN A 37 -2.40 -5.98 -9.76
C ASN A 37 -3.31 -5.46 -8.63
N ALA A 38 -2.91 -5.68 -7.38
CA ALA A 38 -3.67 -5.27 -6.20
C ALA A 38 -4.05 -3.78 -6.20
N VAL A 39 -3.26 -2.93 -6.87
CA VAL A 39 -3.57 -1.51 -7.02
C VAL A 39 -4.76 -1.32 -7.98
N ILE A 40 -4.76 -2.02 -9.11
CA ILE A 40 -5.86 -1.95 -10.08
C ILE A 40 -7.14 -2.52 -9.47
N GLU A 41 -7.05 -3.65 -8.78
CA GLU A 41 -8.17 -4.26 -8.07
C GLU A 41 -8.77 -3.29 -7.04
N ASN A 42 -7.92 -2.64 -6.25
CA ASN A 42 -8.34 -1.63 -5.29
C ASN A 42 -9.05 -0.44 -5.95
N MET A 43 -8.53 0.06 -7.07
CA MET A 43 -9.16 1.13 -7.83
C MET A 43 -10.54 0.72 -8.36
N MET A 44 -10.63 -0.48 -8.93
CA MET A 44 -11.87 -0.99 -9.54
C MET A 44 -12.93 -1.39 -8.51
N SER A 45 -12.52 -1.88 -7.34
CA SER A 45 -13.40 -2.27 -6.24
C SER A 45 -13.85 -1.10 -5.36
N ARG A 46 -13.23 0.06 -5.48
CA ARG A 46 -13.55 1.24 -4.67
C ARG A 46 -15.04 1.61 -4.76
N ARG A 47 -15.64 1.85 -3.61
CA ARG A 47 -17.04 2.32 -3.50
C ARG A 47 -17.11 3.52 -2.54
N SER A 48 -18.13 4.33 -2.71
CA SER A 48 -18.47 5.41 -1.77
C SER A 48 -19.17 4.83 -0.54
N ILE A 49 -18.42 4.51 0.49
CA ILE A 49 -18.95 3.96 1.73
C ILE A 49 -19.45 5.08 2.61
N ARG A 50 -20.69 4.93 3.14
CA ARG A 50 -21.36 5.91 4.02
C ARG A 50 -21.97 5.28 5.28
N LYS A 51 -21.64 4.01 5.53
CA LYS A 51 -21.95 3.29 6.77
C LYS A 51 -20.63 2.75 7.32
N TYR A 52 -20.30 3.14 8.51
CA TYR A 52 -19.03 2.79 9.14
C TYR A 52 -19.27 1.81 10.28
N LYS A 53 -18.26 0.98 10.54
CA LYS A 53 -18.21 0.15 11.74
C LYS A 53 -17.86 1.05 12.95
N PRO A 54 -18.31 0.70 14.15
CA PRO A 54 -18.04 1.52 15.35
C PRO A 54 -16.61 1.45 15.85
N GLN A 55 -15.80 0.56 15.30
CA GLN A 55 -14.41 0.38 15.71
C GLN A 55 -13.53 1.52 15.18
N ALA A 56 -12.76 2.12 16.05
CA ALA A 56 -11.73 3.08 15.68
C ALA A 56 -10.64 2.40 14.82
N VAL A 57 -10.00 3.18 13.96
CA VAL A 57 -8.87 2.71 13.16
C VAL A 57 -7.65 2.54 14.06
N ASN A 58 -6.95 1.42 13.91
CA ASN A 58 -5.70 1.18 14.63
C ASN A 58 -4.67 2.29 14.30
N ARG A 59 -3.87 2.67 15.29
CA ARG A 59 -2.88 3.77 15.17
C ARG A 59 -1.86 3.52 14.05
N ASP A 60 -1.37 2.28 13.91
CA ASP A 60 -0.39 1.95 12.87
C ASP A 60 -1.01 2.07 11.47
N THR A 61 -2.24 1.57 11.31
CA THR A 61 -3.01 1.73 10.07
C THR A 61 -3.28 3.20 9.77
N MET A 62 -3.64 3.98 10.78
CA MET A 62 -3.86 5.41 10.63
C MET A 62 -2.57 6.12 10.18
N GLN A 63 -1.42 5.75 10.73
CA GLN A 63 -0.14 6.32 10.32
C GLN A 63 0.17 6.05 8.84
N ILE A 64 -0.15 4.86 8.35
CA ILE A 64 0.01 4.52 6.92
C ILE A 64 -0.90 5.40 6.06
N ILE A 65 -2.16 5.57 6.46
CA ILE A 65 -3.13 6.41 5.75
C ILE A 65 -2.66 7.86 5.70
N LEU A 66 -2.18 8.38 6.82
CA LEU A 66 -1.65 9.75 6.90
C LEU A 66 -0.43 9.94 6.00
N ASN A 67 0.49 8.98 6.00
CA ASN A 67 1.66 9.01 5.14
C ASN A 67 1.26 9.01 3.65
N CYS A 68 0.26 8.22 3.26
CA CYS A 68 -0.28 8.26 1.90
C CYS A 68 -0.86 9.65 1.57
N GLY A 69 -1.61 10.26 2.51
CA GLY A 69 -2.17 11.59 2.34
C GLY A 69 -1.13 12.69 2.20
N ILE A 70 -0.08 12.64 3.02
CA ILE A 70 1.03 13.61 2.99
C ILE A 70 1.80 13.52 1.67
N ASN A 71 1.98 12.31 1.14
CA ASN A 71 2.70 12.08 -0.12
C ASN A 71 1.83 12.25 -1.37
N ALA A 72 0.54 12.52 -1.22
CA ALA A 72 -0.34 12.75 -2.36
C ALA A 72 0.05 14.05 -3.10
N PRO A 73 -0.02 14.07 -4.45
CA PRO A 73 0.24 15.28 -5.22
C PRO A 73 -0.68 16.42 -4.81
N ASN A 74 -0.12 17.62 -4.74
CA ASN A 74 -0.88 18.83 -4.42
C ASN A 74 -0.47 20.00 -5.32
N GLY A 75 -1.32 21.02 -5.38
CA GLY A 75 -1.11 22.18 -6.26
C GLY A 75 0.24 22.86 -6.01
N GLN A 76 1.11 22.86 -7.05
CA GLN A 76 2.46 23.44 -7.01
C GLN A 76 3.36 22.86 -5.89
N ASN A 77 3.03 21.69 -5.37
CA ASN A 77 3.74 21.08 -4.24
C ASN A 77 3.88 22.04 -3.02
N LYS A 78 2.89 22.86 -2.77
CA LYS A 78 2.93 23.88 -1.70
C LYS A 78 2.86 23.26 -0.31
N GLN A 79 2.38 22.03 -0.19
CA GLN A 79 2.28 21.29 1.08
C GLN A 79 1.64 22.11 2.22
N SER A 80 0.65 22.93 1.87
CA SER A 80 -0.01 23.87 2.79
C SER A 80 -1.14 23.26 3.61
N TRP A 81 -1.20 21.94 3.71
CA TRP A 81 -2.21 21.23 4.47
C TRP A 81 -1.74 20.90 5.89
N ALA A 82 -2.67 20.83 6.81
CA ALA A 82 -2.46 20.25 8.11
C ALA A 82 -3.52 19.17 8.32
N ILE A 83 -3.07 17.94 8.60
CA ILE A 83 -3.96 16.81 8.83
C ILE A 83 -4.10 16.62 10.34
N ARG A 84 -5.33 16.51 10.81
CA ARG A 84 -5.65 16.21 12.20
C ARG A 84 -6.56 15.00 12.23
N VAL A 85 -6.26 14.07 13.10
CA VAL A 85 -7.09 12.88 13.35
C VAL A 85 -7.85 13.09 14.64
N VAL A 86 -9.15 12.91 14.58
CA VAL A 86 -10.03 13.02 15.75
C VAL A 86 -10.75 11.69 15.93
N ASP A 87 -10.49 11.04 17.05
CA ASP A 87 -11.09 9.76 17.45
C ASP A 87 -11.78 9.86 18.85
N ASN A 88 -11.85 11.07 19.42
CA ASN A 88 -12.56 11.30 20.66
C ASN A 88 -14.06 11.48 20.36
N PRO A 89 -14.93 10.57 20.87
CA PRO A 89 -16.38 10.63 20.61
C PRO A 89 -17.03 11.88 21.18
N ASP A 90 -16.56 12.38 22.34
CA ASP A 90 -17.14 13.58 22.96
C ASP A 90 -16.88 14.82 22.10
N PHE A 91 -15.70 14.92 21.51
CA PHE A 91 -15.37 15.99 20.60
C PHE A 91 -16.21 15.93 19.32
N ILE A 92 -16.37 14.73 18.73
CA ILE A 92 -17.20 14.51 17.54
C ILE A 92 -18.66 14.87 17.82
N ASN A 93 -19.18 14.47 18.99
CA ASN A 93 -20.52 14.82 19.43
C ASN A 93 -20.67 16.33 19.65
N GLY A 94 -19.68 16.98 20.26
CA GLY A 94 -19.66 18.43 20.45
C GLY A 94 -19.78 19.20 19.13
N ILE A 95 -19.02 18.80 18.12
CA ILE A 95 -19.14 19.37 16.76
C ILE A 95 -20.56 19.17 16.21
N THR A 96 -21.14 17.98 16.42
CA THR A 96 -22.50 17.66 15.94
C THR A 96 -23.54 18.57 16.60
N GLU A 97 -23.43 18.83 17.89
CA GLU A 97 -24.35 19.73 18.59
C GLU A 97 -24.23 21.19 18.10
N VAL A 98 -23.02 21.67 17.84
CA VAL A 98 -22.80 22.97 17.22
C VAL A 98 -23.45 23.04 15.84
N TYR A 99 -23.29 21.98 15.04
CA TYR A 99 -23.92 21.89 13.73
C TYR A 99 -25.45 21.95 13.79
N LYS A 100 -26.08 21.19 14.70
CA LYS A 100 -27.54 21.19 14.92
C LYS A 100 -28.04 22.60 15.31
N LYS A 101 -27.34 23.31 16.17
CA LYS A 101 -27.71 24.68 16.55
C LYS A 101 -27.75 25.63 15.36
N GLN A 102 -26.87 25.45 14.39
CA GLN A 102 -26.81 26.28 13.18
C GLN A 102 -27.75 25.78 12.08
N ASN A 103 -28.22 24.55 12.15
CA ASN A 103 -29.06 23.90 11.14
C ASN A 103 -30.31 23.26 11.77
N PRO A 104 -31.37 24.03 12.03
CA PRO A 104 -32.59 23.53 12.68
C PRO A 104 -33.19 22.31 11.99
N LYS A 105 -33.14 22.26 10.65
CA LYS A 105 -33.64 21.10 9.87
C LYS A 105 -32.90 19.81 10.22
N ALA A 106 -31.61 19.88 10.52
CA ALA A 106 -30.85 18.71 10.94
C ALA A 106 -31.16 18.29 12.39
N ALA A 107 -31.54 19.24 13.23
CA ALA A 107 -31.97 18.97 14.60
C ALA A 107 -33.36 18.29 14.66
N GLU A 108 -34.24 18.60 13.72
CA GLU A 108 -35.62 18.06 13.62
C GLU A 108 -35.66 16.72 12.88
N ASP A 109 -34.63 16.35 12.10
CA ASP A 109 -34.60 15.08 11.37
C ASP A 109 -34.29 13.90 12.31
N PRO A 110 -35.23 12.98 12.55
CA PRO A 110 -35.02 11.82 13.42
C PRO A 110 -33.97 10.84 12.86
N ASN A 111 -33.66 10.91 11.57
CA ASN A 111 -32.65 10.08 10.92
C ASN A 111 -31.26 10.73 10.90
N PHE A 112 -31.16 12.00 11.28
CA PHE A 112 -29.89 12.69 11.35
C PHE A 112 -29.08 12.20 12.57
N LYS A 113 -28.03 11.45 12.31
CA LYS A 113 -27.16 10.92 13.36
C LYS A 113 -26.04 11.90 13.71
N ASN A 114 -25.17 12.17 12.77
CA ASN A 114 -24.19 13.26 12.82
C ASN A 114 -23.69 13.59 11.40
N MET A 115 -22.98 14.70 11.24
CA MET A 115 -22.47 15.14 9.95
C MET A 115 -21.40 14.18 9.37
N PHE A 116 -20.79 13.35 10.19
CA PHE A 116 -19.76 12.38 9.83
C PHE A 116 -20.30 10.95 9.62
N ARG A 117 -21.64 10.79 9.62
CA ARG A 117 -22.32 9.48 9.44
C ARG A 117 -21.90 8.42 10.45
N ASN A 118 -21.64 8.84 11.69
CA ASN A 118 -21.13 8.01 12.78
C ASN A 118 -19.78 7.34 12.48
N ALA A 119 -18.93 7.98 11.70
CA ALA A 119 -17.54 7.54 11.59
C ALA A 119 -16.87 7.65 12.96
N PRO A 120 -16.17 6.60 13.45
CA PRO A 120 -15.52 6.61 14.76
C PRO A 120 -14.22 7.41 14.78
N THR A 121 -13.71 7.75 13.61
CA THR A 121 -12.50 8.56 13.40
C THR A 121 -12.74 9.49 12.22
N ILE A 122 -12.36 10.73 12.33
CA ILE A 122 -12.50 11.77 11.31
C ILE A 122 -11.20 12.56 11.16
#